data_9f87e3a7b13ffb782cd3f11a4ce5ca82
#
_entry.id   9f87e3a7b13ffb782cd3f11a4ce5ca82
#
_cell.length_a   1.000
_cell.length_b   1.000
_cell.length_c   1.000
_cell.angle_alpha   90.00
_cell.angle_beta   90.00
_cell.angle_gamma   90.00
#
_symmetry.space_group_name_H-M   'P 1'
#
loop_
_entity.id
_entity.type
_entity.pdbx_description
1 polymer ?
#
loop_
_entity_poly.entity_id
_entity_poly.type
_entity_poly.pdbx_seq_one_letter_code
_entity_poly.pdbx_strand_id
1 'polypeptide(L)'
;MAKLGVVIDSWMQDTELVASAIQCWTSMEEFFGVVPCTLMSMMSNGLVPSACETDIVGVVAMYALALASGQPSAIVDWNNNYGDNPNKGVIFHCSNLPGDIFVKQEAVDPDDIPMMDYQEIIAGTVGKENTFGTVVGRVKASPFTYLRVSTDDLNGKIIAYIGEGKVTNDPLKTFGGYGVVEVPNMQGLLSYICNNGFEHHVSVNLTEVADAVYEALTKYLGWEVYYHIGS
;
A
#
# COMPACT_ATOMS: atom_id res chain seq x y z
N MET A 1 -20.95 -5.04 1.66
CA MET A 1 -19.55 -5.54 1.69
C MET A 1 -19.45 -7.07 1.71
N ALA A 2 -20.00 -7.83 2.68
CA ALA A 2 -19.84 -9.30 2.74
C ALA A 2 -20.30 -10.03 1.46
N LYS A 3 -21.46 -9.66 0.88
CA LYS A 3 -21.91 -10.24 -0.40
C LYS A 3 -20.93 -9.98 -1.54
N LEU A 4 -20.38 -8.78 -1.62
CA LEU A 4 -19.34 -8.43 -2.61
C LEU A 4 -18.10 -9.31 -2.43
N GLY A 5 -17.68 -9.53 -1.19
CA GLY A 5 -16.56 -10.41 -0.87
C GLY A 5 -16.75 -11.84 -1.36
N VAL A 6 -17.92 -12.42 -1.11
CA VAL A 6 -18.24 -13.78 -1.59
C VAL A 6 -18.20 -13.87 -3.12
N VAL A 7 -18.72 -12.85 -3.82
CA VAL A 7 -18.69 -12.82 -5.29
C VAL A 7 -17.27 -12.72 -5.84
N ILE A 8 -16.45 -11.81 -5.27
CA ILE A 8 -15.06 -11.65 -5.69
C ILE A 8 -14.25 -12.93 -5.41
N ASP A 9 -14.40 -13.52 -4.22
CA ASP A 9 -13.71 -14.76 -3.85
C ASP A 9 -14.05 -15.91 -4.80
N SER A 10 -15.34 -16.13 -5.07
CA SER A 10 -15.79 -17.13 -6.04
C SER A 10 -15.22 -16.87 -7.43
N TRP A 11 -15.26 -15.63 -7.91
CA TRP A 11 -14.72 -15.27 -9.22
C TRP A 11 -13.20 -15.47 -9.29
N MET A 12 -12.46 -15.10 -8.27
CA MET A 12 -11.01 -15.33 -8.21
C MET A 12 -10.65 -16.81 -8.21
N GLN A 13 -11.41 -17.64 -7.48
CA GLN A 13 -11.23 -19.09 -7.50
C GLN A 13 -11.52 -19.69 -8.86
N ASP A 14 -12.66 -19.32 -9.49
CA ASP A 14 -13.08 -19.82 -10.80
C ASP A 14 -12.11 -19.44 -11.92
N THR A 15 -11.37 -18.33 -11.76
CA THR A 15 -10.41 -17.80 -12.76
C THR A 15 -8.95 -17.98 -12.35
N GLU A 16 -8.68 -18.67 -11.25
CA GLU A 16 -7.33 -18.95 -10.71
C GLU A 16 -6.50 -17.68 -10.47
N LEU A 17 -7.16 -16.57 -10.04
CA LEU A 17 -6.48 -15.32 -9.72
C LEU A 17 -5.84 -15.38 -8.32
N VAL A 18 -4.62 -14.88 -8.22
CA VAL A 18 -3.82 -14.84 -6.97
C VAL A 18 -3.74 -13.45 -6.35
N ALA A 19 -4.24 -12.43 -7.05
CA ALA A 19 -4.26 -11.05 -6.62
C ALA A 19 -5.37 -10.28 -7.34
N SER A 20 -5.75 -9.12 -6.84
CA SER A 20 -6.78 -8.27 -7.45
C SER A 20 -6.49 -6.79 -7.30
N ALA A 21 -7.04 -5.97 -8.19
CA ALA A 21 -7.04 -4.52 -8.08
C ALA A 21 -8.48 -4.03 -8.26
N ILE A 22 -9.03 -3.36 -7.24
CA ILE A 22 -10.45 -3.02 -7.18
C ILE A 22 -10.62 -1.50 -7.26
N GLN A 23 -11.53 -1.06 -8.14
CA GLN A 23 -11.95 0.34 -8.20
C GLN A 23 -12.79 0.67 -6.96
N CYS A 24 -12.26 1.50 -6.07
CA CYS A 24 -12.94 1.86 -4.82
C CYS A 24 -13.77 3.15 -4.92
N TRP A 25 -13.48 4.06 -5.86
CA TRP A 25 -14.12 5.36 -6.04
C TRP A 25 -14.78 5.46 -7.42
N THR A 26 -15.95 6.06 -7.57
CA THR A 26 -16.99 6.39 -6.56
C THR A 26 -18.18 5.44 -6.73
N SER A 27 -18.12 4.61 -7.77
CA SER A 27 -19.22 3.75 -8.21
C SER A 27 -19.64 2.73 -7.16
N MET A 28 -18.68 2.23 -6.36
CA MET A 28 -19.00 1.28 -5.28
C MET A 28 -19.86 1.92 -4.20
N GLU A 29 -19.53 3.14 -3.81
CA GLU A 29 -20.26 3.90 -2.80
C GLU A 29 -21.65 4.28 -3.30
N GLU A 30 -21.74 4.80 -4.52
CA GLU A 30 -23.01 5.21 -5.12
C GLU A 30 -23.95 4.02 -5.32
N PHE A 31 -23.43 2.85 -5.73
CA PHE A 31 -24.24 1.69 -6.06
C PHE A 31 -24.50 0.76 -4.87
N PHE A 32 -23.49 0.52 -4.03
CA PHE A 32 -23.59 -0.43 -2.91
C PHE A 32 -23.68 0.24 -1.54
N GLY A 33 -23.41 1.54 -1.43
CA GLY A 33 -23.41 2.30 -0.18
C GLY A 33 -22.30 1.91 0.79
N VAL A 34 -21.17 1.40 0.28
CA VAL A 34 -20.00 1.00 1.09
C VAL A 34 -18.72 1.13 0.29
N VAL A 35 -17.59 1.36 0.97
CA VAL A 35 -16.25 1.23 0.36
C VAL A 35 -15.76 -0.22 0.48
N PRO A 36 -15.03 -0.76 -0.51
CA PRO A 36 -14.52 -2.13 -0.49
C PRO A 36 -13.23 -2.32 0.32
N CYS A 37 -12.73 -1.29 0.98
CA CYS A 37 -11.40 -1.25 1.58
C CYS A 37 -11.16 -2.35 2.62
N THR A 38 -12.13 -2.62 3.51
CA THR A 38 -12.01 -3.72 4.50
C THR A 38 -11.90 -5.08 3.81
N LEU A 39 -12.59 -5.28 2.70
CA LEU A 39 -12.50 -6.53 1.93
C LEU A 39 -11.09 -6.71 1.36
N MET A 40 -10.53 -5.67 0.73
CA MET A 40 -9.16 -5.68 0.22
C MET A 40 -8.13 -5.89 1.34
N SER A 41 -8.36 -5.27 2.51
CA SER A 41 -7.55 -5.48 3.73
C SER A 41 -7.54 -6.95 4.15
N MET A 42 -8.70 -7.59 4.22
CA MET A 42 -8.83 -9.01 4.60
C MET A 42 -8.14 -9.92 3.58
N MET A 43 -8.30 -9.68 2.29
CA MET A 43 -7.65 -10.45 1.23
C MET A 43 -6.13 -10.33 1.33
N SER A 44 -5.61 -9.13 1.41
CA SER A 44 -4.17 -8.87 1.54
C SER A 44 -3.61 -9.48 2.83
N ASN A 45 -4.37 -9.46 3.93
CA ASN A 45 -3.97 -10.10 5.19
C ASN A 45 -3.89 -11.64 5.07
N GLY A 46 -4.71 -12.22 4.20
CA GLY A 46 -4.69 -13.65 3.83
C GLY A 46 -3.67 -14.00 2.75
N LEU A 47 -2.71 -13.12 2.43
CA LEU A 47 -1.70 -13.27 1.38
C LEU A 47 -2.27 -13.37 -0.04
N VAL A 48 -3.45 -12.84 -0.26
CA VAL A 48 -4.07 -12.60 -1.56
C VAL A 48 -4.10 -11.08 -1.78
N PRO A 49 -3.03 -10.47 -2.29
CA PRO A 49 -2.93 -9.02 -2.38
C PRO A 49 -4.07 -8.40 -3.19
N SER A 50 -4.62 -7.30 -2.65
CA SER A 50 -5.69 -6.56 -3.31
C SER A 50 -5.39 -5.07 -3.23
N ALA A 51 -5.07 -4.45 -4.37
CA ALA A 51 -4.76 -3.04 -4.47
C ALA A 51 -6.02 -2.19 -4.66
N CYS A 52 -5.99 -0.97 -4.14
CA CYS A 52 -7.01 0.05 -4.35
C CYS A 52 -6.84 0.73 -5.71
N GLU A 53 -7.87 1.45 -6.15
CA GLU A 53 -7.83 2.36 -7.30
C GLU A 53 -7.44 1.67 -8.63
N THR A 54 -7.70 0.38 -8.75
CA THR A 54 -7.35 -0.43 -9.92
C THR A 54 -5.84 -0.42 -10.24
N ASP A 55 -4.98 -0.24 -9.23
CA ASP A 55 -3.53 -0.19 -9.42
C ASP A 55 -2.96 -1.60 -9.68
N ILE A 56 -3.05 -2.02 -10.93
CA ILE A 56 -2.62 -3.36 -11.36
C ILE A 56 -1.11 -3.57 -11.17
N VAL A 57 -0.28 -2.59 -11.52
CA VAL A 57 1.17 -2.72 -11.35
C VAL A 57 1.58 -2.62 -9.88
N GLY A 58 0.82 -1.85 -9.07
CA GLY A 58 0.97 -1.83 -7.62
C GLY A 58 0.65 -3.18 -6.99
N VAL A 59 -0.42 -3.88 -7.42
CA VAL A 59 -0.71 -5.22 -6.89
C VAL A 59 0.32 -6.26 -7.31
N VAL A 60 0.95 -6.13 -8.47
CA VAL A 60 2.09 -6.98 -8.87
C VAL A 60 3.26 -6.77 -7.90
N ALA A 61 3.55 -5.53 -7.53
CA ALA A 61 4.56 -5.22 -6.51
C ALA A 61 4.20 -5.79 -5.14
N MET A 62 2.94 -5.63 -4.69
CA MET A 62 2.44 -6.24 -3.45
C MET A 62 2.63 -7.77 -3.45
N TYR A 63 2.30 -8.42 -4.56
CA TYR A 63 2.42 -9.87 -4.70
C TYR A 63 3.88 -10.34 -4.64
N ALA A 64 4.79 -9.64 -5.34
CA ALA A 64 6.23 -9.94 -5.28
C ALA A 64 6.78 -9.84 -3.83
N LEU A 65 6.41 -8.77 -3.11
CA LEU A 65 6.80 -8.60 -1.70
C LEU A 65 6.20 -9.68 -0.79
N ALA A 66 4.93 -10.02 -0.98
CA ALA A 66 4.26 -11.07 -0.20
C ALA A 66 4.89 -12.45 -0.44
N LEU A 67 5.22 -12.79 -1.67
CA LEU A 67 5.92 -14.04 -2.00
C LEU A 67 7.31 -14.11 -1.38
N ALA A 68 8.07 -13.03 -1.42
CA ALA A 68 9.42 -12.99 -0.88
C ALA A 68 9.48 -13.08 0.65
N SER A 69 8.46 -12.51 1.33
CA SER A 69 8.46 -12.39 2.79
C SER A 69 7.59 -13.43 3.51
N GLY A 70 6.57 -13.98 2.84
CA GLY A 70 5.50 -14.73 3.50
C GLY A 70 4.64 -13.88 4.44
N GLN A 71 4.67 -12.53 4.30
CA GLN A 71 3.93 -11.58 5.12
C GLN A 71 3.03 -10.68 4.26
N PRO A 72 1.95 -10.11 4.83
CA PRO A 72 1.07 -9.20 4.10
C PRO A 72 1.81 -7.97 3.57
N SER A 73 1.46 -7.57 2.37
CA SER A 73 1.89 -6.31 1.74
C SER A 73 0.72 -5.34 1.68
N ALA A 74 1.02 -4.06 1.64
CA ALA A 74 0.06 -2.97 1.51
C ALA A 74 0.45 -2.05 0.37
N ILE A 75 -0.52 -1.29 -0.15
CA ILE A 75 -0.26 -0.13 -1.00
C ILE A 75 -0.49 1.14 -0.19
N VAL A 76 0.41 2.10 -0.31
CA VAL A 76 0.37 3.39 0.37
C VAL A 76 0.85 4.49 -0.57
N ASP A 77 0.59 5.73 -0.20
CA ASP A 77 1.11 6.92 -0.87
C ASP A 77 2.42 7.37 -0.20
N TRP A 78 3.40 7.79 -1.01
CA TRP A 78 4.36 8.77 -0.54
C TRP A 78 3.62 10.11 -0.37
N ASN A 79 3.34 10.50 0.88
CA ASN A 79 2.45 11.63 1.13
C ASN A 79 3.24 12.93 1.37
N ASN A 80 3.65 13.23 2.58
CA ASN A 80 4.30 14.48 2.95
C ASN A 80 5.67 14.26 3.60
N ASN A 81 6.53 15.26 3.57
CA ASN A 81 7.68 15.32 4.47
C ASN A 81 7.21 15.34 5.93
N TYR A 82 8.01 14.79 6.83
CA TYR A 82 7.74 14.83 8.26
C TYR A 82 8.71 15.80 8.95
N GLY A 83 8.20 16.98 9.32
CA GLY A 83 9.00 18.06 9.89
C GLY A 83 10.16 18.49 8.98
N ASP A 84 11.28 18.84 9.59
CA ASP A 84 12.46 19.31 8.88
C ASP A 84 13.51 18.21 8.59
N ASN A 85 13.22 16.95 8.95
CA ASN A 85 14.16 15.86 8.69
C ASN A 85 14.04 15.38 7.24
N PRO A 86 15.08 15.56 6.39
CA PRO A 86 15.01 15.22 4.96
C PRO A 86 14.88 13.73 4.67
N ASN A 87 15.12 12.88 5.67
CA ASN A 87 14.98 11.42 5.56
C ASN A 87 13.67 10.89 6.11
N LYS A 88 12.79 11.76 6.65
CA LYS A 88 11.50 11.35 7.18
C LYS A 88 10.34 11.84 6.33
N GLY A 89 9.36 10.96 6.17
CA GLY A 89 8.13 11.26 5.46
C GLY A 89 6.95 10.52 6.07
N VAL A 90 5.79 10.82 5.54
CA VAL A 90 4.53 10.18 5.90
C VAL A 90 4.13 9.23 4.78
N ILE A 91 3.86 7.98 5.13
CA ILE A 91 3.09 7.06 4.30
C ILE A 91 1.64 7.11 4.73
N PHE A 92 0.74 7.05 3.77
CA PHE A 92 -0.69 7.21 4.00
C PHE A 92 -1.51 6.43 2.96
N HIS A 93 -2.70 5.99 3.35
CA HIS A 93 -3.75 5.55 2.42
C HIS A 93 -5.13 5.71 3.04
N CYS A 94 -6.18 5.76 2.25
CA CYS A 94 -7.57 6.04 2.66
C CYS A 94 -8.32 5.05 3.57
N SER A 95 -8.22 3.75 3.79
CA SER A 95 -7.18 2.77 3.64
C SER A 95 -7.76 1.35 3.46
N ASN A 96 -7.01 0.52 2.75
CA ASN A 96 -7.24 -0.91 2.59
C ASN A 96 -6.10 -1.76 3.17
N LEU A 97 -5.33 -1.21 4.11
CA LEU A 97 -4.14 -1.85 4.64
C LEU A 97 -4.48 -3.13 5.41
N PRO A 98 -3.66 -4.19 5.31
CA PRO A 98 -3.85 -5.43 6.07
C PRO A 98 -3.85 -5.21 7.58
N GLY A 99 -4.74 -5.89 8.29
CA GLY A 99 -4.85 -5.76 9.74
C GLY A 99 -3.57 -6.06 10.51
N ASP A 100 -2.70 -6.94 9.97
CA ASP A 100 -1.47 -7.36 10.64
C ASP A 100 -0.32 -6.34 10.58
N ILE A 101 -0.42 -5.29 9.73
CA ILE A 101 0.60 -4.24 9.69
C ILE A 101 0.34 -3.10 10.67
N PHE A 102 -0.86 -3.02 11.25
CA PHE A 102 -1.21 -1.99 12.23
C PHE A 102 -0.68 -2.29 13.63
N VAL A 103 -0.53 -1.24 14.42
CA VAL A 103 -0.35 -1.35 15.88
C VAL A 103 -1.57 -2.05 16.47
N LYS A 104 -1.36 -2.92 17.45
CA LYS A 104 -2.42 -3.67 18.12
C LYS A 104 -2.45 -3.33 19.61
N GLN A 105 -2.32 -4.33 20.47
CA GLN A 105 -2.50 -4.20 21.93
C GLN A 105 -1.43 -3.34 22.61
N GLU A 106 -0.27 -3.15 22.01
CA GLU A 106 0.82 -2.30 22.49
C GLU A 106 0.65 -0.80 22.14
N ALA A 107 -0.47 -0.43 21.55
CA ALA A 107 -0.77 0.97 21.25
C ALA A 107 -0.80 1.80 22.55
N VAL A 108 -0.02 2.89 22.57
CA VAL A 108 -0.03 3.88 23.65
C VAL A 108 -1.29 4.73 23.58
N ASP A 109 -1.73 5.06 22.36
CA ASP A 109 -2.99 5.76 22.09
C ASP A 109 -4.02 4.74 21.59
N PRO A 110 -5.19 4.63 22.25
CA PRO A 110 -6.28 3.77 21.78
C PRO A 110 -6.74 4.05 20.36
N ASP A 111 -6.58 5.27 19.86
CA ASP A 111 -6.95 5.67 18.50
C ASP A 111 -5.97 5.12 17.44
N ASP A 112 -4.81 4.60 17.84
CA ASP A 112 -3.86 3.92 16.95
C ASP A 112 -4.28 2.48 16.61
N ILE A 113 -5.20 1.89 17.40
CA ILE A 113 -5.70 0.53 17.18
C ILE A 113 -6.59 0.51 15.92
N PRO A 114 -6.38 -0.46 15.00
CA PRO A 114 -7.15 -0.48 13.77
C PRO A 114 -8.63 -0.72 14.00
N MET A 115 -9.46 0.06 13.31
CA MET A 115 -10.91 -0.06 13.33
C MET A 115 -11.51 0.17 11.95
N MET A 116 -12.76 -0.27 11.75
CA MET A 116 -13.54 0.13 10.57
C MET A 116 -14.18 1.49 10.81
N ASP A 117 -14.05 2.38 9.83
CA ASP A 117 -14.61 3.73 9.89
C ASP A 117 -15.10 4.19 8.51
N TYR A 118 -15.49 5.45 8.43
CA TYR A 118 -15.88 6.12 7.20
C TYR A 118 -14.65 6.63 6.45
N GLN A 119 -14.70 6.57 5.12
CA GLN A 119 -13.66 7.12 4.27
C GLN A 119 -13.89 8.64 4.10
N GLU A 120 -13.00 9.45 4.68
CA GLU A 120 -13.21 10.89 4.79
C GLU A 120 -12.96 11.66 3.49
N ILE A 121 -12.12 11.14 2.58
CA ILE A 121 -11.73 11.86 1.36
C ILE A 121 -12.93 12.08 0.43
N ILE A 122 -13.75 11.05 0.24
CA ILE A 122 -14.90 11.09 -0.69
C ILE A 122 -16.25 11.34 -0.01
N ALA A 123 -16.28 11.44 1.32
CA ALA A 123 -17.52 11.65 2.07
C ALA A 123 -18.30 12.89 1.60
N GLY A 124 -17.61 13.94 1.19
CA GLY A 124 -18.21 15.15 0.64
C GLY A 124 -18.80 15.01 -0.77
N THR A 125 -18.42 13.96 -1.50
CA THR A 125 -18.87 13.72 -2.88
C THR A 125 -20.07 12.79 -2.93
N VAL A 126 -20.03 11.66 -2.21
CA VAL A 126 -21.04 10.60 -2.29
C VAL A 126 -21.97 10.52 -1.07
N GLY A 127 -21.72 11.36 -0.05
CA GLY A 127 -22.38 11.30 1.26
C GLY A 127 -21.66 10.35 2.22
N LYS A 128 -21.44 10.82 3.46
CA LYS A 128 -20.68 10.07 4.47
C LYS A 128 -21.28 8.69 4.75
N GLU A 129 -22.60 8.57 4.75
CA GLU A 129 -23.35 7.33 4.99
C GLU A 129 -23.00 6.21 4.01
N ASN A 130 -22.49 6.55 2.83
CA ASN A 130 -22.11 5.60 1.76
C ASN A 130 -20.62 5.20 1.82
N THR A 131 -19.84 5.73 2.76
CA THR A 131 -18.37 5.57 2.78
C THR A 131 -17.86 4.68 3.92
N PHE A 132 -18.75 3.96 4.62
CA PHE A 132 -18.33 3.05 5.69
C PHE A 132 -17.62 1.82 5.13
N GLY A 133 -16.50 1.44 5.77
CA GLY A 133 -15.77 0.20 5.48
C GLY A 133 -14.31 0.38 5.11
N THR A 134 -13.72 1.54 5.41
CA THR A 134 -12.26 1.70 5.40
C THR A 134 -11.65 1.15 6.69
N VAL A 135 -10.37 0.75 6.66
CA VAL A 135 -9.63 0.30 7.85
C VAL A 135 -8.67 1.41 8.24
N VAL A 136 -8.96 2.07 9.34
CA VAL A 136 -8.15 3.18 9.86
C VAL A 136 -7.26 2.71 10.99
N GLY A 137 -6.06 3.27 11.10
CA GLY A 137 -5.12 2.94 12.17
C GLY A 137 -3.69 3.34 11.83
N ARG A 138 -2.82 3.16 12.81
CA ARG A 138 -1.40 3.46 12.68
C ARG A 138 -0.61 2.21 12.28
N VAL A 139 0.26 2.33 11.29
CA VAL A 139 1.20 1.27 10.92
C VAL A 139 2.24 1.10 12.03
N LYS A 140 2.47 -0.14 12.48
CA LYS A 140 3.43 -0.45 13.55
C LYS A 140 4.86 -0.15 13.14
N ALA A 141 5.68 0.30 14.09
CA ALA A 141 7.10 0.52 13.88
C ALA A 141 7.81 -0.80 13.54
N SER A 142 8.54 -0.82 12.43
CA SER A 142 9.24 -1.99 11.90
C SER A 142 10.21 -1.57 10.80
N PRO A 143 11.29 -2.31 10.52
CA PRO A 143 11.91 -2.28 9.19
C PRO A 143 10.87 -2.54 8.11
N PHE A 144 11.05 -2.00 6.92
CA PHE A 144 10.18 -2.29 5.79
C PHE A 144 10.92 -2.22 4.46
N THR A 145 10.47 -3.03 3.50
CA THR A 145 10.82 -2.91 2.09
C THR A 145 9.71 -2.16 1.36
N TYR A 146 10.09 -1.25 0.48
CA TYR A 146 9.17 -0.60 -0.46
C TYR A 146 9.52 -0.96 -1.90
N LEU A 147 8.51 -1.13 -2.72
CA LEU A 147 8.62 -1.47 -4.14
C LEU A 147 7.52 -0.76 -4.93
N ARG A 148 7.90 -0.07 -6.00
CA ARG A 148 6.95 0.35 -7.03
C ARG A 148 7.32 -0.29 -8.36
N VAL A 149 6.36 -0.93 -9.00
CA VAL A 149 6.41 -1.35 -10.40
C VAL A 149 5.58 -0.38 -11.21
N SER A 150 6.06 0.02 -12.37
CA SER A 150 5.36 0.89 -13.31
C SER A 150 5.69 0.50 -14.75
N THR A 151 5.09 1.19 -15.70
CA THR A 151 5.34 1.00 -17.13
C THR A 151 5.97 2.26 -17.74
N ASP A 152 6.97 2.06 -18.57
CA ASP A 152 7.43 3.08 -19.52
C ASP A 152 6.70 2.86 -20.83
N ASP A 153 5.56 3.50 -20.99
CA ASP A 153 4.65 3.31 -22.13
C ASP A 153 5.27 3.74 -23.45
N LEU A 154 6.22 4.69 -23.43
CA LEU A 154 6.90 5.18 -24.62
C LEU A 154 7.87 4.15 -25.19
N ASN A 155 8.53 3.39 -24.32
CA ASN A 155 9.54 2.40 -24.70
C ASN A 155 9.03 0.95 -24.57
N GLY A 156 7.80 0.75 -24.09
CA GLY A 156 7.21 -0.58 -23.91
C GLY A 156 7.95 -1.44 -22.89
N LYS A 157 8.43 -0.83 -21.80
CA LYS A 157 9.19 -1.49 -20.74
C LYS A 157 8.43 -1.53 -19.43
N ILE A 158 8.76 -2.51 -18.61
CA ILE A 158 8.41 -2.49 -17.17
C ILE A 158 9.61 -1.93 -16.41
N ILE A 159 9.34 -0.93 -15.60
CA ILE A 159 10.32 -0.25 -14.76
C ILE A 159 9.91 -0.38 -13.29
N ALA A 160 10.89 -0.33 -12.39
CA ALA A 160 10.59 -0.37 -10.97
C ALA A 160 11.63 0.41 -10.15
N TYR A 161 11.27 0.74 -8.91
CA TYR A 161 12.26 1.10 -7.89
C TYR A 161 11.99 0.30 -6.61
N ILE A 162 13.05 -0.01 -5.88
CA ILE A 162 13.01 -0.78 -4.64
C ILE A 162 14.02 -0.22 -3.64
N GLY A 163 13.75 -0.38 -2.36
CA GLY A 163 14.67 -0.05 -1.28
C GLY A 163 14.10 -0.41 0.08
N GLU A 164 14.82 -0.04 1.13
CA GLU A 164 14.48 -0.33 2.51
C GLU A 164 14.50 0.92 3.37
N GLY A 165 13.73 0.87 4.45
CA GLY A 165 13.61 1.91 5.45
C GLY A 165 13.03 1.37 6.74
N LYS A 166 12.56 2.25 7.59
CA LYS A 166 11.87 1.87 8.83
C LYS A 166 10.62 2.72 9.04
N VAL A 167 9.54 2.10 9.47
CA VAL A 167 8.40 2.78 10.09
C VAL A 167 8.81 3.14 11.51
N THR A 168 8.56 4.36 11.92
CA THR A 168 8.98 4.89 13.22
C THR A 168 7.80 5.08 14.17
N ASN A 169 8.09 5.33 15.46
CA ASN A 169 7.09 5.69 16.46
C ASN A 169 6.90 7.22 16.59
N ASP A 170 7.40 8.01 15.63
CA ASP A 170 7.21 9.46 15.67
C ASP A 170 5.71 9.81 15.69
N PRO A 171 5.28 10.78 16.49
CA PRO A 171 3.87 11.09 16.69
C PRO A 171 3.22 11.58 15.37
N LEU A 172 2.11 10.97 15.03
CA LEU A 172 1.26 11.38 13.91
C LEU A 172 -0.17 10.99 14.22
N LYS A 173 -1.12 11.87 13.93
CA LYS A 173 -2.55 11.58 14.02
C LYS A 173 -3.26 12.13 12.80
N THR A 174 -3.92 11.24 12.07
CA THR A 174 -4.73 11.57 10.89
C THR A 174 -5.78 10.47 10.69
N PHE A 175 -6.63 10.59 9.69
CA PHE A 175 -7.54 9.53 9.26
C PHE A 175 -6.83 8.52 8.35
N GLY A 176 -7.52 7.43 8.02
CA GLY A 176 -6.99 6.39 7.12
C GLY A 176 -5.94 5.50 7.77
N GLY A 177 -5.13 4.86 6.96
CA GLY A 177 -3.95 4.09 7.36
C GLY A 177 -2.69 4.93 7.21
N TYR A 178 -1.89 5.09 8.25
CA TYR A 178 -0.79 6.04 8.24
C TYR A 178 0.42 5.58 9.06
N GLY A 179 1.57 6.15 8.74
CA GLY A 179 2.80 5.97 9.50
C GLY A 179 3.85 7.01 9.15
N VAL A 180 4.77 7.26 10.08
CA VAL A 180 5.98 8.03 9.80
C VAL A 180 7.07 7.05 9.43
N VAL A 181 7.74 7.30 8.32
CA VAL A 181 8.85 6.48 7.84
C VAL A 181 10.16 7.27 7.83
N GLU A 182 11.25 6.56 7.99
CA GLU A 182 12.59 7.07 7.77
C GLU A 182 13.25 6.22 6.67
N VAL A 183 13.60 6.87 5.57
CA VAL A 183 14.29 6.29 4.42
C VAL A 183 15.57 7.06 4.20
N PRO A 184 16.74 6.40 4.22
CA PRO A 184 18.00 7.10 3.96
C PRO A 184 17.98 7.79 2.60
N ASN A 185 18.42 9.05 2.52
CA ASN A 185 18.39 9.88 1.31
C ASN A 185 17.00 9.95 0.65
N MET A 186 15.95 10.11 1.45
CA MET A 186 14.56 10.13 0.94
C MET A 186 14.32 11.22 -0.11
N GLN A 187 14.95 12.39 0.02
CA GLN A 187 14.81 13.46 -0.99
C GLN A 187 15.41 13.06 -2.34
N GLY A 188 16.48 12.26 -2.35
CA GLY A 188 17.06 11.66 -3.55
C GLY A 188 16.09 10.64 -4.19
N LEU A 189 15.44 9.81 -3.37
CA LEU A 189 14.41 8.88 -3.83
C LEU A 189 13.22 9.63 -4.45
N LEU A 190 12.66 10.61 -3.76
CA LEU A 190 11.52 11.39 -4.26
C LEU A 190 11.85 12.13 -5.55
N SER A 191 13.07 12.67 -5.65
CA SER A 191 13.56 13.29 -6.90
C SER A 191 13.66 12.26 -8.03
N TYR A 192 14.13 11.04 -7.75
CA TYR A 192 14.16 9.96 -8.73
C TYR A 192 12.74 9.60 -9.21
N ILE A 193 11.80 9.43 -8.30
CA ILE A 193 10.39 9.14 -8.58
C ILE A 193 9.81 10.19 -9.53
N CYS A 194 9.94 11.47 -9.19
CA CYS A 194 9.42 12.57 -10.00
C CYS A 194 10.07 12.65 -11.39
N ASN A 195 11.39 12.50 -11.46
CA ASN A 195 12.12 12.65 -12.73
C ASN A 195 11.91 11.48 -13.70
N ASN A 196 11.50 10.32 -13.19
CA ASN A 196 11.26 9.13 -14.00
C ASN A 196 9.77 8.80 -14.19
N GLY A 197 8.87 9.70 -13.76
CA GLY A 197 7.43 9.60 -14.02
C GLY A 197 6.72 8.49 -13.27
N PHE A 198 7.26 8.06 -12.12
CA PHE A 198 6.57 7.09 -11.25
C PHE A 198 5.39 7.74 -10.54
N GLU A 199 4.36 6.94 -10.30
CA GLU A 199 3.17 7.31 -9.54
C GLU A 199 3.51 7.45 -8.04
N HIS A 200 2.62 8.12 -7.30
CA HIS A 200 2.78 8.32 -5.85
C HIS A 200 2.50 7.07 -5.01
N HIS A 201 1.76 6.10 -5.55
CA HIS A 201 1.56 4.80 -4.91
C HIS A 201 2.86 4.02 -4.80
N VAL A 202 3.06 3.37 -3.66
CA VAL A 202 4.15 2.44 -3.43
C VAL A 202 3.65 1.23 -2.63
N SER A 203 4.11 0.04 -2.98
CA SER A 203 3.84 -1.16 -2.20
C SER A 203 4.86 -1.31 -1.09
N VAL A 204 4.39 -1.66 0.11
CA VAL A 204 5.23 -1.83 1.31
C VAL A 204 5.00 -3.17 1.96
N ASN A 205 6.05 -3.70 2.58
CA ASN A 205 6.01 -4.93 3.38
C ASN A 205 6.91 -4.74 4.60
N LEU A 206 6.43 -5.13 5.79
CA LEU A 206 7.16 -4.89 7.04
C LEU A 206 8.24 -5.95 7.31
N THR A 207 9.07 -6.19 6.29
CA THR A 207 10.26 -7.06 6.33
C THR A 207 11.38 -6.47 5.48
N GLU A 208 12.57 -7.05 5.56
CA GLU A 208 13.75 -6.66 4.78
C GLU A 208 13.97 -7.75 3.71
N VAL A 209 13.43 -7.54 2.50
CA VAL A 209 13.50 -8.50 1.37
C VAL A 209 13.93 -7.84 0.06
N ALA A 210 14.45 -6.60 0.11
CA ALA A 210 14.75 -5.84 -1.10
C ALA A 210 15.76 -6.54 -2.00
N ASP A 211 16.83 -7.10 -1.46
CA ASP A 211 17.86 -7.80 -2.22
C ASP A 211 17.29 -8.98 -3.02
N ALA A 212 16.48 -9.82 -2.35
CA ALA A 212 15.90 -11.00 -2.98
C ALA A 212 14.91 -10.62 -4.10
N VAL A 213 14.08 -9.61 -3.85
CA VAL A 213 13.10 -9.11 -4.85
C VAL A 213 13.83 -8.42 -6.00
N TYR A 214 14.82 -7.58 -5.73
CA TYR A 214 15.64 -6.93 -6.77
C TYR A 214 16.29 -7.97 -7.70
N GLU A 215 16.90 -9.00 -7.11
CA GLU A 215 17.52 -10.08 -7.89
C GLU A 215 16.49 -10.83 -8.75
N ALA A 216 15.33 -11.14 -8.19
CA ALA A 216 14.25 -11.81 -8.91
C ALA A 216 13.78 -10.96 -10.10
N LEU A 217 13.48 -9.69 -9.90
CA LEU A 217 12.97 -8.82 -10.95
C LEU A 217 14.01 -8.54 -12.04
N THR A 218 15.28 -8.34 -11.68
CA THR A 218 16.33 -8.02 -12.66
C THR A 218 16.88 -9.25 -13.38
N LYS A 219 17.25 -10.31 -12.66
CA LYS A 219 17.92 -11.48 -13.25
C LYS A 219 16.96 -12.45 -13.93
N TYR A 220 15.75 -12.64 -13.39
CA TYR A 220 14.83 -13.64 -13.92
C TYR A 220 13.74 -13.02 -14.80
N LEU A 221 13.27 -11.82 -14.51
CA LEU A 221 12.26 -11.13 -15.31
C LEU A 221 12.86 -10.12 -16.30
N GLY A 222 14.13 -9.73 -16.12
CA GLY A 222 14.80 -8.78 -17.00
C GLY A 222 14.24 -7.35 -16.91
N TRP A 223 13.60 -6.99 -15.79
CA TRP A 223 13.05 -5.65 -15.61
C TRP A 223 14.12 -4.63 -15.27
N GLU A 224 13.87 -3.37 -15.60
CA GLU A 224 14.73 -2.25 -15.25
C GLU A 224 14.37 -1.74 -13.86
N VAL A 225 15.23 -2.00 -12.87
CA VAL A 225 14.93 -1.71 -11.46
C VAL A 225 16.00 -0.79 -10.87
N TYR A 226 15.57 0.36 -10.36
CA TYR A 226 16.40 1.24 -9.54
C TYR A 226 16.42 0.74 -8.10
N TYR A 227 17.60 0.34 -7.62
CA TYR A 227 17.79 -0.01 -6.22
C TYR A 227 18.25 1.22 -5.44
N HIS A 228 17.37 1.74 -4.59
CA HIS A 228 17.69 2.90 -3.76
C HIS A 228 18.55 2.49 -2.58
N ILE A 229 19.84 2.76 -2.67
CA ILE A 229 20.80 2.60 -1.58
C ILE A 229 21.00 3.99 -0.98
N GLY A 230 20.67 4.15 0.29
CA GLY A 230 20.75 5.44 1.00
C GLY A 230 22.19 5.91 1.26
N SER A 231 22.93 6.18 0.19
CA SER A 231 24.31 6.71 0.27
C SER A 231 24.35 8.22 0.07
#